data_bf86ca53a7272fbeb70e5fa50d2f9d09
#
_entry.id   bf86ca53a7272fbeb70e5fa50d2f9d09
#
_cell.length_a   1.000
_cell.length_b   1.000
_cell.length_c   1.000
_cell.angle_alpha   90.00
_cell.angle_beta   90.00
_cell.angle_gamma   90.00
#
_symmetry.space_group_name_H-M   'P 1'
#
loop_
_entity.id
_entity.type
_entity.pdbx_description
1 polymer ?
#
loop_
_entity_poly.entity_id
_entity_poly.type
_entity_poly.pdbx_seq_one_letter_code
_entity_poly.pdbx_strand_id
1 'polypeptide(L)'
;MSEQGAVSESLSPNQRAWRRFRKNKFASACGVLLLSLLGVILLWPVLSSPTVAKALPGFLSTGLHTPNEHSAELFAPPSGKHWFGTDIHGRDIFSRVIYGTRVSLLVGAVGACVSLVIGVLWGAGAGYLGGRWDAWLMRVVDVLYSLPSIIFVIVLITTLHGALDKLQSAGKLTVTMRDTAKFVGLFVGLGAVSWLTMARIVRGQVLSLRTRQFVDASRALGATHTQILFRHILPNITGIIIVYLMLLVPAIILYESFLSYLGLGIQPPQASLGSLIADGAAQINPIRIYWWLLVFPCSVLVSTLLALNFFGDGLRDAFDPRGDR
;
A
#
# COMPACT_ATOMS: atom_id res chain seq x y z
N MET A 1 59.37 -0.92 3.87
CA MET A 1 58.25 -1.65 4.48
C MET A 1 56.98 -0.99 3.99
N SER A 2 56.28 -1.69 3.12
CA SER A 2 55.18 -1.23 2.28
C SER A 2 53.88 -1.31 3.06
N GLU A 3 53.28 -0.19 3.43
CA GLU A 3 51.87 -0.12 3.75
C GLU A 3 51.10 -0.02 2.43
N GLN A 4 50.59 -1.14 2.01
CA GLN A 4 49.60 -1.21 0.95
C GLN A 4 48.32 -0.54 1.46
N GLY A 5 48.09 0.72 1.09
CA GLY A 5 46.84 1.41 1.24
C GLY A 5 45.75 0.62 0.50
N ALA A 6 44.91 -0.09 1.26
CA ALA A 6 43.72 -0.70 0.73
C ALA A 6 42.88 0.41 0.09
N VAL A 7 42.84 0.43 -1.23
CA VAL A 7 41.90 1.24 -2.02
C VAL A 7 40.51 0.80 -1.59
N SER A 8 39.90 1.57 -0.68
CA SER A 8 38.51 1.37 -0.32
C SER A 8 37.70 1.62 -1.59
N GLU A 9 37.23 0.56 -2.23
CA GLU A 9 36.28 0.65 -3.34
C GLU A 9 35.17 1.65 -2.96
N SER A 10 35.12 2.77 -3.66
CA SER A 10 34.13 3.81 -3.44
C SER A 10 32.78 3.30 -3.93
N LEU A 11 32.13 2.51 -3.08
CA LEU A 11 30.79 1.98 -3.36
C LEU A 11 29.82 3.13 -3.66
N SER A 12 29.01 2.97 -4.69
CA SER A 12 27.96 3.94 -5.00
C SER A 12 26.98 4.07 -3.82
N PRO A 13 26.25 5.20 -3.66
CA PRO A 13 25.30 5.40 -2.59
C PRO A 13 24.27 4.26 -2.49
N ASN A 14 23.80 3.75 -3.64
CA ASN A 14 22.84 2.65 -3.70
C ASN A 14 23.46 1.32 -3.24
N GLN A 15 24.71 1.05 -3.58
CA GLN A 15 25.41 -0.16 -3.12
C GLN A 15 25.66 -0.13 -1.62
N ARG A 16 25.96 1.05 -1.05
CA ARG A 16 26.06 1.23 0.41
C ARG A 16 24.74 1.00 1.11
N ALA A 17 23.63 1.58 0.60
CA ALA A 17 22.31 1.38 1.12
C ALA A 17 21.91 -0.11 1.08
N TRP A 18 22.14 -0.80 -0.04
CA TRP A 18 21.85 -2.22 -0.16
C TRP A 18 22.65 -3.09 0.82
N ARG A 19 23.94 -2.78 1.01
CA ARG A 19 24.81 -3.49 1.97
C ARG A 19 24.34 -3.27 3.42
N ARG A 20 23.90 -2.06 3.77
CA ARG A 20 23.32 -1.75 5.09
C ARG A 20 22.00 -2.49 5.29
N PHE A 21 21.10 -2.46 4.31
CA PHE A 21 19.83 -3.17 4.37
C PHE A 21 20.03 -4.68 4.65
N ARG A 22 20.96 -5.33 3.93
CA ARG A 22 21.26 -6.76 4.13
C ARG A 22 21.86 -7.09 5.51
N LYS A 23 22.48 -6.13 6.18
CA LYS A 23 22.96 -6.31 7.57
C LYS A 23 21.80 -6.35 8.58
N ASN A 24 20.69 -5.70 8.31
CA ASN A 24 19.47 -5.77 9.12
C ASN A 24 18.73 -7.08 8.81
N LYS A 25 19.04 -8.13 9.59
CA LYS A 25 18.48 -9.48 9.39
C LYS A 25 16.95 -9.49 9.49
N PHE A 26 16.38 -8.67 10.38
CA PHE A 26 14.93 -8.61 10.60
C PHE A 26 14.21 -7.98 9.39
N ALA A 27 14.68 -6.82 8.91
CA ALA A 27 14.14 -6.20 7.70
C ALA A 27 14.30 -7.10 6.47
N SER A 28 15.43 -7.81 6.35
CA SER A 28 15.66 -8.78 5.27
C SER A 28 14.69 -9.96 5.34
N ALA A 29 14.42 -10.50 6.54
CA ALA A 29 13.42 -11.56 6.72
C ALA A 29 12.00 -11.09 6.36
N CYS A 30 11.62 -9.86 6.74
CA CYS A 30 10.36 -9.25 6.33
C CYS A 30 10.28 -9.05 4.81
N GLY A 31 11.39 -8.65 4.17
CA GLY A 31 11.47 -8.58 2.71
C GLY A 31 11.26 -9.95 2.04
N VAL A 32 11.85 -11.02 2.56
CA VAL A 32 11.61 -12.39 2.07
C VAL A 32 10.15 -12.80 2.26
N LEU A 33 9.55 -12.50 3.41
CA LEU A 33 8.13 -12.76 3.66
C LEU A 33 7.23 -12.05 2.65
N LEU A 34 7.47 -10.76 2.39
CA LEU A 34 6.71 -9.99 1.40
C LEU A 34 6.89 -10.54 -0.01
N LEU A 35 8.10 -10.94 -0.40
CA LEU A 35 8.37 -11.56 -1.70
C LEU A 35 7.69 -12.93 -1.81
N SER A 36 7.68 -13.73 -0.74
CA SER A 36 6.96 -15.02 -0.72
C SER A 36 5.45 -14.84 -0.83
N LEU A 37 4.87 -13.86 -0.11
CA LEU A 37 3.46 -13.49 -0.25
C LEU A 37 3.14 -13.05 -1.68
N LEU A 38 3.97 -12.20 -2.27
CA LEU A 38 3.79 -11.77 -3.66
C LEU A 38 3.88 -12.95 -4.62
N GLY A 39 4.83 -13.87 -4.41
CA GLY A 39 4.95 -15.11 -5.18
C GLY A 39 3.68 -15.97 -5.10
N VAL A 40 3.15 -16.17 -3.90
CA VAL A 40 1.89 -16.91 -3.70
C VAL A 40 0.73 -16.20 -4.41
N ILE A 41 0.59 -14.88 -4.25
CA ILE A 41 -0.48 -14.08 -4.88
C ILE A 41 -0.44 -14.18 -6.42
N LEU A 42 0.75 -14.19 -7.02
CA LEU A 42 0.92 -14.26 -8.47
C LEU A 42 0.72 -15.69 -9.00
N LEU A 43 1.16 -16.70 -8.27
CA LEU A 43 1.06 -18.09 -8.67
C LEU A 43 -0.34 -18.68 -8.41
N TRP A 44 -1.03 -18.22 -7.37
CA TRP A 44 -2.31 -18.80 -6.96
C TRP A 44 -3.38 -18.85 -8.05
N PRO A 45 -3.62 -17.80 -8.85
CA PRO A 45 -4.62 -17.84 -9.94
C PRO A 45 -4.29 -18.88 -11.00
N VAL A 46 -2.99 -19.17 -11.21
CA VAL A 46 -2.53 -20.19 -12.14
C VAL A 46 -2.71 -21.59 -11.55
N LEU A 47 -2.28 -21.78 -10.31
CA LEU A 47 -2.39 -23.06 -9.59
C LEU A 47 -3.85 -23.47 -9.35
N SER A 48 -4.72 -22.52 -9.01
CA SER A 48 -6.16 -22.77 -8.78
C SER A 48 -6.98 -22.86 -10.07
N SER A 49 -6.36 -22.68 -11.25
CA SER A 49 -7.07 -22.84 -12.51
C SER A 49 -7.48 -24.30 -12.72
N PRO A 50 -8.71 -24.57 -13.25
CA PRO A 50 -9.22 -25.94 -13.39
C PRO A 50 -8.32 -26.86 -14.24
N THR A 51 -7.58 -26.29 -15.18
CA THR A 51 -6.64 -27.00 -16.06
C THR A 51 -5.39 -27.46 -15.31
N VAL A 52 -4.80 -26.60 -14.49
CA VAL A 52 -3.58 -26.91 -13.75
C VAL A 52 -3.90 -27.76 -12.52
N ALA A 53 -5.00 -27.48 -11.82
CA ALA A 53 -5.43 -28.24 -10.66
C ALA A 53 -5.65 -29.73 -10.99
N LYS A 54 -6.20 -30.05 -12.17
CA LYS A 54 -6.37 -31.44 -12.63
C LYS A 54 -5.04 -32.16 -12.99
N ALA A 55 -4.00 -31.40 -13.33
CA ALA A 55 -2.69 -31.96 -13.68
C ALA A 55 -1.79 -32.20 -12.46
N LEU A 56 -2.15 -31.67 -11.29
CA LEU A 56 -1.37 -31.78 -10.06
C LEU A 56 -1.73 -33.09 -9.30
N PRO A 57 -0.77 -33.66 -8.51
CA PRO A 57 -1.05 -34.79 -7.64
C PRO A 57 -2.22 -34.52 -6.70
N GLY A 58 -3.08 -35.52 -6.46
CA GLY A 58 -4.35 -35.39 -5.75
C GLY A 58 -4.26 -34.68 -4.39
N PHE A 59 -3.18 -34.88 -3.62
CA PHE A 59 -3.00 -34.21 -2.33
C PHE A 59 -2.78 -32.67 -2.42
N LEU A 60 -2.27 -32.20 -3.57
CA LEU A 60 -2.11 -30.76 -3.84
C LEU A 60 -3.37 -30.16 -4.48
N SER A 61 -4.04 -30.93 -5.33
CA SER A 61 -5.22 -30.44 -6.06
C SER A 61 -6.46 -30.28 -5.17
N THR A 62 -6.59 -31.08 -4.09
CA THR A 62 -7.75 -31.05 -3.19
C THR A 62 -7.92 -29.74 -2.43
N GLY A 63 -6.84 -28.97 -2.21
CA GLY A 63 -6.88 -27.68 -1.52
C GLY A 63 -6.87 -26.45 -2.45
N LEU A 64 -6.90 -26.65 -3.77
CA LEU A 64 -6.84 -25.56 -4.75
C LEU A 64 -8.24 -25.17 -5.21
N HIS A 65 -8.80 -24.14 -4.58
CA HIS A 65 -10.12 -23.61 -4.91
C HIS A 65 -10.01 -22.21 -5.50
N THR A 66 -10.99 -21.83 -6.33
CA THR A 66 -11.12 -20.43 -6.77
C THR A 66 -11.81 -19.58 -5.70
N PRO A 67 -11.49 -18.27 -5.56
CA PRO A 67 -11.98 -17.45 -4.44
C PRO A 67 -13.50 -17.29 -4.34
N ASN A 68 -14.22 -17.45 -5.46
CA ASN A 68 -15.67 -17.28 -5.53
C ASN A 68 -16.42 -18.58 -5.85
N GLU A 69 -15.75 -19.72 -5.79
CA GLU A 69 -16.37 -21.02 -5.96
C GLU A 69 -17.21 -21.36 -4.73
N HIS A 70 -18.47 -21.74 -4.97
CA HIS A 70 -19.39 -22.15 -3.91
C HIS A 70 -19.34 -23.67 -3.74
N SER A 71 -19.15 -24.15 -2.53
CA SER A 71 -19.26 -25.55 -2.18
C SER A 71 -20.54 -25.81 -1.36
N ALA A 72 -20.96 -27.06 -1.28
CA ALA A 72 -22.06 -27.45 -0.40
C ALA A 72 -21.69 -27.43 1.09
N GLU A 73 -20.41 -27.31 1.40
CA GLU A 73 -19.86 -27.35 2.77
C GLU A 73 -19.86 -25.96 3.40
N LEU A 74 -21.01 -25.57 3.98
CA LEU A 74 -21.15 -24.28 4.66
C LEU A 74 -20.51 -24.34 6.05
N PHE A 75 -19.72 -23.31 6.41
CA PHE A 75 -19.03 -23.22 7.70
C PHE A 75 -18.19 -24.46 8.06
N ALA A 76 -17.62 -25.14 7.08
CA ALA A 76 -16.75 -26.29 7.34
C ALA A 76 -15.47 -25.82 8.05
N PRO A 77 -15.04 -26.50 9.13
CA PRO A 77 -13.80 -26.18 9.80
C PRO A 77 -12.57 -26.45 8.91
N PRO A 78 -11.40 -25.92 9.27
CA PRO A 78 -10.14 -26.22 8.60
C PRO A 78 -9.91 -27.73 8.43
N SER A 79 -9.60 -28.14 7.22
CA SER A 79 -9.44 -29.55 6.82
C SER A 79 -8.42 -29.69 5.68
N GLY A 80 -8.06 -30.92 5.31
CA GLY A 80 -7.20 -31.17 4.15
C GLY A 80 -7.79 -30.70 2.82
N LYS A 81 -9.12 -30.56 2.74
CA LYS A 81 -9.85 -30.07 1.55
C LYS A 81 -9.96 -28.53 1.56
N HIS A 82 -10.21 -27.95 2.73
CA HIS A 82 -10.32 -26.51 2.95
C HIS A 82 -9.35 -26.10 4.05
N TRP A 83 -8.16 -25.64 3.68
CA TRP A 83 -7.06 -25.42 4.64
C TRP A 83 -7.42 -24.41 5.74
N PHE A 84 -8.17 -23.36 5.40
CA PHE A 84 -8.67 -22.37 6.37
C PHE A 84 -10.18 -22.50 6.62
N GLY A 85 -10.81 -23.61 6.16
CA GLY A 85 -12.25 -23.80 6.26
C GLY A 85 -13.04 -23.02 5.21
N THR A 86 -14.37 -22.99 5.37
CA THR A 86 -15.30 -22.32 4.45
C THR A 86 -16.14 -21.27 5.16
N ASP A 87 -16.67 -20.31 4.37
CA ASP A 87 -17.53 -19.25 4.86
C ASP A 87 -19.04 -19.64 4.82
N ILE A 88 -19.92 -18.66 5.09
CA ILE A 88 -21.40 -18.83 5.07
C ILE A 88 -21.93 -19.27 3.71
N HIS A 89 -21.20 -19.02 2.62
CA HIS A 89 -21.58 -19.37 1.25
C HIS A 89 -20.82 -20.62 0.74
N GLY A 90 -20.09 -21.33 1.61
CA GLY A 90 -19.28 -22.46 1.23
C GLY A 90 -18.02 -22.10 0.43
N ARG A 91 -17.60 -20.83 0.41
CA ARG A 91 -16.40 -20.40 -0.31
C ARG A 91 -15.15 -20.68 0.53
N ASP A 92 -14.07 -21.10 -0.12
CA ASP A 92 -12.82 -21.43 0.54
C ASP A 92 -12.11 -20.18 1.09
N ILE A 93 -11.86 -20.16 2.40
CA ILE A 93 -11.27 -19.02 3.09
C ILE A 93 -9.80 -18.82 2.70
N PHE A 94 -9.02 -19.88 2.47
CA PHE A 94 -7.61 -19.76 2.08
C PHE A 94 -7.47 -19.02 0.74
N SER A 95 -8.22 -19.44 -0.27
CA SER A 95 -8.25 -18.78 -1.59
C SER A 95 -8.71 -17.33 -1.51
N ARG A 96 -9.72 -17.06 -0.67
CA ARG A 96 -10.22 -15.69 -0.43
C ARG A 96 -9.22 -14.81 0.31
N VAL A 97 -8.45 -15.36 1.25
CA VAL A 97 -7.38 -14.63 1.96
C VAL A 97 -6.25 -14.26 1.00
N ILE A 98 -5.83 -15.17 0.11
CA ILE A 98 -4.82 -14.85 -0.92
C ILE A 98 -5.33 -13.75 -1.86
N TYR A 99 -6.55 -13.91 -2.36
CA TYR A 99 -7.18 -12.92 -3.21
C TYR A 99 -7.34 -11.56 -2.49
N GLY A 100 -7.83 -11.57 -1.25
CA GLY A 100 -7.98 -10.38 -0.42
C GLY A 100 -6.63 -9.69 -0.13
N THR A 101 -5.58 -10.45 0.11
CA THR A 101 -4.22 -9.91 0.28
C THR A 101 -3.76 -9.19 -0.99
N ARG A 102 -3.99 -9.81 -2.17
CA ARG A 102 -3.71 -9.16 -3.46
C ARG A 102 -4.42 -7.82 -3.59
N VAL A 103 -5.72 -7.79 -3.27
CA VAL A 103 -6.54 -6.58 -3.39
C VAL A 103 -6.08 -5.53 -2.39
N SER A 104 -5.88 -5.87 -1.11
CA SER A 104 -5.39 -4.93 -0.10
C SER A 104 -4.01 -4.36 -0.42
N LEU A 105 -3.07 -5.18 -0.94
CA LEU A 105 -1.76 -4.70 -1.41
C LEU A 105 -1.89 -3.77 -2.62
N LEU A 106 -2.79 -4.05 -3.56
CA LEU A 106 -3.04 -3.16 -4.70
C LEU A 106 -3.62 -1.81 -4.24
N VAL A 107 -4.57 -1.81 -3.31
CA VAL A 107 -5.10 -0.57 -2.71
C VAL A 107 -3.98 0.24 -2.06
N GLY A 108 -3.16 -0.41 -1.24
CA GLY A 108 -2.02 0.23 -0.58
C GLY A 108 -1.04 0.83 -1.58
N ALA A 109 -0.64 0.06 -2.60
CA ALA A 109 0.33 0.50 -3.61
C ALA A 109 -0.22 1.64 -4.48
N VAL A 110 -1.44 1.50 -5.02
CA VAL A 110 -2.05 2.54 -5.87
C VAL A 110 -2.32 3.80 -5.07
N GLY A 111 -2.88 3.68 -3.86
CA GLY A 111 -3.12 4.83 -2.99
C GLY A 111 -1.82 5.55 -2.60
N ALA A 112 -0.75 4.81 -2.33
CA ALA A 112 0.55 5.39 -2.05
C ALA A 112 1.14 6.10 -3.28
N CYS A 113 0.98 5.55 -4.50
CA CYS A 113 1.38 6.21 -5.74
C CYS A 113 0.61 7.51 -5.99
N VAL A 114 -0.71 7.52 -5.76
CA VAL A 114 -1.53 8.73 -5.87
C VAL A 114 -1.07 9.79 -4.86
N SER A 115 -0.87 9.39 -3.59
CA SER A 115 -0.33 10.26 -2.55
C SER A 115 1.04 10.82 -2.90
N LEU A 116 1.91 9.99 -3.49
CA LEU A 116 3.23 10.41 -3.93
C LEU A 116 3.13 11.49 -5.01
N VAL A 117 2.35 11.26 -6.04
CA VAL A 117 2.23 12.23 -7.15
C VAL A 117 1.70 13.57 -6.65
N ILE A 118 0.58 13.56 -5.92
CA ILE A 118 -0.03 14.79 -5.40
C ILE A 118 0.91 15.46 -4.38
N GLY A 119 1.43 14.69 -3.40
CA GLY A 119 2.25 15.19 -2.31
C GLY A 119 3.60 15.73 -2.77
N VAL A 120 4.26 15.05 -3.72
CA VAL A 120 5.53 15.53 -4.28
C VAL A 120 5.32 16.82 -5.08
N LEU A 121 4.32 16.88 -5.96
CA LEU A 121 4.07 18.08 -6.76
C LEU A 121 3.69 19.27 -5.88
N TRP A 122 2.80 19.05 -4.91
CA TRP A 122 2.36 20.12 -3.98
C TRP A 122 3.48 20.56 -3.06
N GLY A 123 4.16 19.62 -2.41
CA GLY A 123 5.24 19.91 -1.47
C GLY A 123 6.46 20.53 -2.15
N ALA A 124 6.83 20.04 -3.34
CA ALA A 124 7.92 20.61 -4.11
C ALA A 124 7.61 22.02 -4.61
N GLY A 125 6.39 22.24 -5.10
CA GLY A 125 5.91 23.58 -5.48
C GLY A 125 5.97 24.56 -4.32
N ALA A 126 5.41 24.19 -3.16
CA ALA A 126 5.42 25.01 -1.96
C ALA A 126 6.85 25.33 -1.49
N GLY A 127 7.69 24.31 -1.32
CA GLY A 127 9.07 24.45 -0.85
C GLY A 127 9.96 25.25 -1.81
N TYR A 128 9.77 25.07 -3.12
CA TYR A 128 10.58 25.77 -4.12
C TYR A 128 10.19 27.22 -4.31
N LEU A 129 8.90 27.53 -4.44
CA LEU A 129 8.40 28.92 -4.58
C LEU A 129 8.68 29.73 -3.32
N GLY A 130 8.39 29.18 -2.15
CA GLY A 130 8.61 29.85 -0.86
C GLY A 130 7.71 31.07 -0.63
N GLY A 131 8.01 31.82 0.43
CA GLY A 131 7.33 33.07 0.73
C GLY A 131 5.80 32.93 0.85
N ARG A 132 5.04 33.81 0.20
CA ARG A 132 3.57 33.85 0.29
C ARG A 132 2.90 32.64 -0.34
N TRP A 133 3.47 32.08 -1.41
CA TRP A 133 2.96 30.87 -2.06
C TRP A 133 3.10 29.63 -1.18
N ASP A 134 4.23 29.49 -0.52
CA ASP A 134 4.45 28.42 0.46
C ASP A 134 3.43 28.52 1.60
N ALA A 135 3.26 29.72 2.18
CA ALA A 135 2.31 29.94 3.26
C ALA A 135 0.87 29.59 2.83
N TRP A 136 0.46 29.97 1.62
CA TRP A 136 -0.88 29.67 1.11
C TRP A 136 -1.10 28.19 0.84
N LEU A 137 -0.16 27.55 0.12
CA LEU A 137 -0.24 26.12 -0.20
C LEU A 137 -0.24 25.27 1.07
N MET A 138 0.55 25.64 2.08
CA MET A 138 0.57 24.91 3.36
C MET A 138 -0.67 25.20 4.21
N ARG A 139 -1.27 26.39 4.09
CA ARG A 139 -2.55 26.66 4.77
C ARG A 139 -3.65 25.70 4.32
N VAL A 140 -3.72 25.39 3.02
CA VAL A 140 -4.66 24.36 2.50
C VAL A 140 -4.38 23.01 3.13
N VAL A 141 -3.11 22.60 3.18
CA VAL A 141 -2.70 21.34 3.83
C VAL A 141 -3.07 21.32 5.31
N ASP A 142 -2.85 22.43 6.02
CA ASP A 142 -3.14 22.54 7.46
C ASP A 142 -4.64 22.47 7.76
N VAL A 143 -5.48 23.12 6.94
CA VAL A 143 -6.94 23.05 7.04
C VAL A 143 -7.44 21.62 6.82
N LEU A 144 -6.96 20.95 5.77
CA LEU A 144 -7.34 19.57 5.50
C LEU A 144 -6.83 18.61 6.59
N TYR A 145 -5.67 18.88 7.15
CA TYR A 145 -5.07 18.07 8.21
C TYR A 145 -5.75 18.26 9.58
N SER A 146 -6.47 19.36 9.78
CA SER A 146 -7.24 19.60 11.00
C SER A 146 -8.49 18.70 11.09
N LEU A 147 -8.94 18.15 9.96
CA LEU A 147 -10.04 17.20 9.93
C LEU A 147 -9.54 15.81 10.31
N PRO A 148 -10.28 15.04 11.13
CA PRO A 148 -9.95 13.63 11.35
C PRO A 148 -9.93 12.89 10.01
N SER A 149 -8.73 12.40 9.61
CA SER A 149 -8.51 11.83 8.26
C SER A 149 -9.49 10.72 7.92
N ILE A 150 -9.86 9.87 8.89
CA ILE A 150 -10.83 8.79 8.66
C ILE A 150 -12.24 9.33 8.32
N ILE A 151 -12.68 10.39 8.98
CA ILE A 151 -13.98 11.02 8.69
C ILE A 151 -13.95 11.64 7.29
N PHE A 152 -12.84 12.30 6.94
CA PHE A 152 -12.69 12.88 5.61
C PHE A 152 -12.73 11.82 4.51
N VAL A 153 -12.07 10.66 4.71
CA VAL A 153 -12.14 9.53 3.78
C VAL A 153 -13.57 9.01 3.66
N ILE A 154 -14.28 8.81 4.77
CA ILE A 154 -15.67 8.32 4.77
C ILE A 154 -16.55 9.26 3.96
N VAL A 155 -16.49 10.57 4.22
CA VAL A 155 -17.30 11.57 3.50
C VAL A 155 -16.95 11.59 2.01
N LEU A 156 -15.68 11.52 1.66
CA LEU A 156 -15.22 11.49 0.26
C LEU A 156 -15.79 10.25 -0.47
N ILE A 157 -15.61 9.06 0.11
CA ILE A 157 -16.04 7.80 -0.51
C ILE A 157 -17.56 7.71 -0.61
N THR A 158 -18.30 8.07 0.44
CA THR A 158 -19.77 8.04 0.43
C THR A 158 -20.34 9.03 -0.58
N THR A 159 -19.76 10.22 -0.67
CA THR A 159 -20.16 11.23 -1.67
C THR A 159 -19.90 10.74 -3.09
N LEU A 160 -18.72 10.14 -3.33
CA LEU A 160 -18.37 9.55 -4.62
C LEU A 160 -19.34 8.41 -5.00
N HIS A 161 -19.62 7.50 -4.06
CA HIS A 161 -20.57 6.41 -4.29
C HIS A 161 -21.97 6.94 -4.61
N GLY A 162 -22.45 7.93 -3.84
CA GLY A 162 -23.75 8.54 -4.09
C GLY A 162 -23.83 9.26 -5.44
N ALA A 163 -22.76 9.92 -5.88
CA ALA A 163 -22.68 10.54 -7.20
C ALA A 163 -22.72 9.49 -8.33
N LEU A 164 -21.98 8.40 -8.18
CA LEU A 164 -21.94 7.29 -9.16
C LEU A 164 -23.30 6.58 -9.26
N ASP A 165 -23.98 6.37 -8.13
CA ASP A 165 -25.32 5.77 -8.10
C ASP A 165 -26.37 6.67 -8.77
N LYS A 166 -26.30 8.00 -8.58
CA LYS A 166 -27.14 8.97 -9.31
C LYS A 166 -26.88 8.96 -10.82
N LEU A 167 -25.64 8.86 -11.24
CA LEU A 167 -25.29 8.78 -12.67
C LEU A 167 -25.79 7.48 -13.31
N GLN A 168 -25.73 6.37 -12.56
CA GLN A 168 -26.28 5.10 -13.02
C GLN A 168 -27.81 5.13 -13.12
N SER A 169 -28.51 5.66 -12.10
CA SER A 169 -29.97 5.79 -12.12
C SER A 169 -30.49 6.75 -13.21
N ALA A 170 -29.65 7.72 -13.60
CA ALA A 170 -29.90 8.60 -14.75
C ALA A 170 -29.60 7.96 -16.11
N GLY A 171 -29.25 6.67 -16.16
CA GLY A 171 -28.90 5.94 -17.39
C GLY A 171 -27.56 6.34 -18.03
N LYS A 172 -26.74 7.14 -17.34
CA LYS A 172 -25.43 7.62 -17.87
C LYS A 172 -24.30 6.62 -17.65
N LEU A 173 -24.46 5.66 -16.75
CA LEU A 173 -23.47 4.61 -16.44
C LEU A 173 -24.15 3.24 -16.43
N THR A 174 -23.46 2.24 -16.97
CA THR A 174 -23.85 0.84 -16.78
C THR A 174 -23.50 0.38 -15.35
N VAL A 175 -24.13 -0.70 -14.87
CA VAL A 175 -23.82 -1.29 -13.55
C VAL A 175 -22.34 -1.62 -13.45
N THR A 176 -21.76 -2.25 -14.48
CA THR A 176 -20.34 -2.62 -14.51
C THR A 176 -19.42 -1.39 -14.44
N MET A 177 -19.76 -0.32 -15.17
CA MET A 177 -18.96 0.92 -15.13
C MET A 177 -19.04 1.58 -13.75
N ARG A 178 -20.20 1.60 -13.13
CA ARG A 178 -20.39 2.12 -11.77
C ARG A 178 -19.54 1.34 -10.77
N ASP A 179 -19.61 0.01 -10.78
CA ASP A 179 -18.90 -0.84 -9.81
C ASP A 179 -17.37 -0.73 -9.99
N THR A 180 -16.92 -0.69 -11.24
CA THR A 180 -15.50 -0.41 -11.54
C THR A 180 -15.08 0.98 -11.06
N ALA A 181 -15.90 2.01 -11.27
CA ALA A 181 -15.62 3.36 -10.82
C ALA A 181 -15.61 3.49 -9.29
N LYS A 182 -16.50 2.78 -8.57
CA LYS A 182 -16.46 2.69 -7.11
C LYS A 182 -15.18 2.05 -6.62
N PHE A 183 -14.75 0.94 -7.25
CA PHE A 183 -13.54 0.22 -6.91
C PHE A 183 -12.27 1.09 -7.13
N VAL A 184 -12.14 1.68 -8.32
CA VAL A 184 -11.02 2.59 -8.63
C VAL A 184 -11.07 3.85 -7.76
N GLY A 185 -12.27 4.39 -7.53
CA GLY A 185 -12.51 5.57 -6.71
C GLY A 185 -12.08 5.38 -5.26
N LEU A 186 -12.25 4.19 -4.69
CA LEU A 186 -11.74 3.85 -3.37
C LEU A 186 -10.20 3.96 -3.32
N PHE A 187 -9.49 3.41 -4.31
CA PHE A 187 -8.02 3.43 -4.37
C PHE A 187 -7.48 4.85 -4.51
N VAL A 188 -8.05 5.60 -5.45
CA VAL A 188 -7.67 7.00 -5.69
C VAL A 188 -8.05 7.88 -4.51
N GLY A 189 -9.25 7.68 -3.94
CA GLY A 189 -9.75 8.44 -2.80
C GLY A 189 -8.89 8.30 -1.55
N LEU A 190 -8.46 7.08 -1.21
CA LEU A 190 -7.54 6.85 -0.10
C LEU A 190 -6.18 7.55 -0.32
N GLY A 191 -5.66 7.49 -1.54
CA GLY A 191 -4.44 8.20 -1.91
C GLY A 191 -4.61 9.72 -1.87
N ALA A 192 -5.78 10.22 -2.33
CA ALA A 192 -6.11 11.65 -2.34
C ALA A 192 -6.31 12.25 -0.95
N VAL A 193 -6.37 11.47 0.11
CA VAL A 193 -6.37 11.95 1.50
C VAL A 193 -4.98 11.81 2.13
N SER A 194 -4.24 10.78 1.76
CA SER A 194 -2.95 10.45 2.38
C SER A 194 -1.78 11.33 1.92
N TRP A 195 -1.94 12.16 0.87
CA TRP A 195 -0.88 13.01 0.29
C TRP A 195 -0.40 14.14 1.20
N LEU A 196 -1.20 14.53 2.20
CA LEU A 196 -0.92 15.68 3.06
C LEU A 196 0.41 15.53 3.82
N THR A 197 0.68 14.35 4.35
CA THR A 197 1.95 14.04 5.04
C THR A 197 3.12 14.09 4.07
N MET A 198 2.97 13.50 2.88
CA MET A 198 4.00 13.50 1.84
C MET A 198 4.35 14.94 1.41
N ALA A 199 3.34 15.80 1.23
CA ALA A 199 3.55 17.20 0.87
C ALA A 199 4.40 17.96 1.91
N ARG A 200 4.14 17.77 3.20
CA ARG A 200 4.93 18.40 4.28
C ARG A 200 6.38 17.94 4.29
N ILE A 201 6.60 16.64 4.10
CA ILE A 201 7.94 16.04 4.08
C ILE A 201 8.73 16.56 2.90
N VAL A 202 8.16 16.47 1.70
CA VAL A 202 8.81 16.94 0.46
C VAL A 202 9.11 18.43 0.53
N ARG A 203 8.14 19.26 1.01
CA ARG A 203 8.38 20.69 1.23
C ARG A 203 9.59 20.93 2.13
N GLY A 204 9.67 20.25 3.27
CA GLY A 204 10.80 20.42 4.22
C GLY A 204 12.15 20.11 3.57
N GLN A 205 12.22 19.03 2.78
CA GLN A 205 13.42 18.66 2.05
C GLN A 205 13.79 19.66 0.96
N VAL A 206 12.82 20.11 0.18
CA VAL A 206 13.04 21.09 -0.88
C VAL A 206 13.50 22.43 -0.30
N LEU A 207 12.91 22.90 0.80
CA LEU A 207 13.36 24.12 1.52
C LEU A 207 14.82 24.01 1.96
N SER A 208 15.23 22.86 2.47
CA SER A 208 16.62 22.61 2.90
C SER A 208 17.61 22.58 1.73
N LEU A 209 17.21 22.02 0.59
CA LEU A 209 18.09 21.88 -0.56
C LEU A 209 18.18 23.13 -1.43
N ARG A 210 17.11 23.92 -1.54
CA ARG A 210 17.09 25.09 -2.42
C ARG A 210 18.11 26.19 -2.05
N THR A 211 18.64 26.16 -0.82
CA THR A 211 19.66 27.08 -0.30
C THR A 211 21.06 26.51 -0.36
N ARG A 212 21.27 25.36 -1.02
CA ARG A 212 22.58 24.73 -1.15
C ARG A 212 23.36 25.31 -2.32
N GLN A 213 24.70 25.36 -2.16
CA GLN A 213 25.64 25.93 -3.14
C GLN A 213 25.49 25.36 -4.56
N PHE A 214 25.17 24.06 -4.73
CA PHE A 214 24.97 23.48 -6.04
C PHE A 214 23.75 24.05 -6.78
N VAL A 215 22.72 24.50 -6.04
CA VAL A 215 21.53 25.17 -6.62
C VAL A 215 21.92 26.57 -7.08
N ASP A 216 22.71 27.31 -6.31
CA ASP A 216 23.18 28.65 -6.68
C ASP A 216 24.14 28.59 -7.88
N ALA A 217 25.04 27.60 -7.92
CA ALA A 217 25.88 27.35 -9.08
C ALA A 217 25.06 27.05 -10.34
N SER A 218 24.01 26.23 -10.23
CA SER A 218 23.11 25.94 -11.35
C SER A 218 22.38 27.18 -11.86
N ARG A 219 21.97 28.09 -10.96
CA ARG A 219 21.38 29.40 -11.34
C ARG A 219 22.35 30.28 -12.07
N ALA A 220 23.61 30.37 -11.56
CA ALA A 220 24.66 31.16 -12.21
C ALA A 220 24.99 30.66 -13.62
N LEU A 221 24.83 29.36 -13.87
CA LEU A 221 24.96 28.75 -15.21
C LEU A 221 23.72 28.88 -16.10
N GLY A 222 22.67 29.61 -15.65
CA GLY A 222 21.50 29.90 -16.45
C GLY A 222 20.42 28.79 -16.44
N ALA A 223 20.45 27.84 -15.50
CA ALA A 223 19.41 26.81 -15.40
C ALA A 223 18.06 27.42 -15.03
N THR A 224 17.00 26.98 -15.72
CA THR A 224 15.62 27.41 -15.44
C THR A 224 15.12 26.83 -14.10
N HIS A 225 14.09 27.45 -13.52
CA HIS A 225 13.50 26.98 -12.26
C HIS A 225 13.01 25.54 -12.34
N THR A 226 12.40 25.14 -13.43
CA THR A 226 11.96 23.75 -13.68
C THR A 226 13.14 22.77 -13.76
N GLN A 227 14.21 23.17 -14.44
CA GLN A 227 15.43 22.33 -14.52
C GLN A 227 16.05 22.14 -13.13
N ILE A 228 16.15 23.20 -12.34
CA ILE A 228 16.68 23.12 -10.97
C ILE A 228 15.83 22.17 -10.12
N LEU A 229 14.49 22.31 -10.17
CA LEU A 229 13.60 21.48 -9.38
C LEU A 229 13.67 20.00 -9.79
N PHE A 230 13.46 19.70 -11.07
CA PHE A 230 13.33 18.31 -11.55
C PHE A 230 14.67 17.61 -11.77
N ARG A 231 15.73 18.32 -12.11
CA ARG A 231 17.05 17.73 -12.44
C ARG A 231 18.02 17.75 -11.27
N HIS A 232 17.85 18.68 -10.32
CA HIS A 232 18.81 18.85 -9.22
C HIS A 232 18.19 18.60 -7.84
N ILE A 233 16.98 19.11 -7.53
CA ILE A 233 16.41 18.99 -6.19
C ILE A 233 15.69 17.65 -6.00
N LEU A 234 14.69 17.32 -6.84
CA LEU A 234 13.90 16.10 -6.69
C LEU A 234 14.73 14.81 -6.72
N PRO A 235 15.73 14.63 -7.60
CA PRO A 235 16.57 13.44 -7.56
C PRO A 235 17.35 13.27 -6.24
N ASN A 236 17.72 14.38 -5.60
CA ASN A 236 18.46 14.34 -4.33
C ASN A 236 17.59 13.94 -3.12
N ILE A 237 16.26 14.03 -3.22
CA ILE A 237 15.33 13.63 -2.17
C ILE A 237 14.61 12.30 -2.48
N THR A 238 14.91 11.66 -3.61
CA THR A 238 14.25 10.42 -4.03
C THR A 238 14.36 9.32 -3.00
N GLY A 239 15.50 9.17 -2.34
CA GLY A 239 15.67 8.18 -1.27
C GLY A 239 14.68 8.38 -0.12
N ILE A 240 14.50 9.63 0.32
CA ILE A 240 13.55 9.97 1.38
C ILE A 240 12.11 9.74 0.91
N ILE A 241 11.80 10.11 -0.33
CA ILE A 241 10.47 9.88 -0.93
C ILE A 241 10.13 8.39 -0.96
N ILE A 242 11.06 7.53 -1.39
CA ILE A 242 10.86 6.07 -1.43
C ILE A 242 10.59 5.51 -0.03
N VAL A 243 11.35 5.95 0.96
CA VAL A 243 11.17 5.52 2.36
C VAL A 243 9.75 5.85 2.85
N TYR A 244 9.32 7.09 2.67
CA TYR A 244 7.98 7.50 3.10
C TYR A 244 6.86 6.85 2.29
N LEU A 245 7.10 6.58 1.00
CA LEU A 245 6.17 5.80 0.17
C LEU A 245 5.96 4.40 0.77
N MET A 246 7.03 3.72 1.18
CA MET A 246 6.94 2.39 1.79
C MET A 246 6.19 2.40 3.13
N LEU A 247 6.39 3.42 3.95
CA LEU A 247 5.68 3.57 5.22
C LEU A 247 4.19 3.96 5.03
N LEU A 248 3.84 4.54 3.88
CA LEU A 248 2.47 4.95 3.57
C LEU A 248 1.59 3.76 3.16
N VAL A 249 2.16 2.74 2.51
CA VAL A 249 1.42 1.56 2.05
C VAL A 249 0.67 0.85 3.18
N PRO A 250 1.30 0.46 4.32
CA PRO A 250 0.58 -0.18 5.42
C PRO A 250 -0.50 0.70 6.04
N ALA A 251 -0.28 2.02 6.11
CA ALA A 251 -1.27 2.96 6.63
C ALA A 251 -2.54 2.98 5.74
N ILE A 252 -2.37 2.98 4.41
CA ILE A 252 -3.49 2.96 3.46
C ILE A 252 -4.23 1.62 3.52
N ILE A 253 -3.52 0.49 3.65
CA ILE A 253 -4.14 -0.83 3.83
C ILE A 253 -4.99 -0.85 5.11
N LEU A 254 -4.49 -0.23 6.19
CA LEU A 254 -5.24 -0.13 7.44
C LEU A 254 -6.52 0.71 7.27
N TYR A 255 -6.44 1.85 6.58
CA TYR A 255 -7.62 2.67 6.26
C TYR A 255 -8.64 1.91 5.41
N GLU A 256 -8.17 1.21 4.36
CA GLU A 256 -9.04 0.35 3.53
C GLU A 256 -9.73 -0.72 4.36
N SER A 257 -8.97 -1.44 5.19
CA SER A 257 -9.49 -2.52 6.03
C SER A 257 -10.54 -2.00 7.02
N PHE A 258 -10.33 -0.82 7.60
CA PHE A 258 -11.31 -0.19 8.48
C PHE A 258 -12.58 0.24 7.73
N LEU A 259 -12.44 0.83 6.53
CA LEU A 259 -13.61 1.17 5.70
C LEU A 259 -14.38 -0.06 5.26
N SER A 260 -13.68 -1.12 4.89
CA SER A 260 -14.30 -2.41 4.54
C SER A 260 -15.04 -3.02 5.73
N TYR A 261 -14.47 -2.92 6.94
CA TYR A 261 -15.13 -3.34 8.17
C TYR A 261 -16.43 -2.55 8.44
N LEU A 262 -16.45 -1.26 8.11
CA LEU A 262 -17.64 -0.42 8.22
C LEU A 262 -18.65 -0.61 7.04
N GLY A 263 -18.37 -1.50 6.11
CA GLY A 263 -19.21 -1.73 4.91
C GLY A 263 -19.07 -0.67 3.83
N LEU A 264 -18.10 0.26 3.95
CA LEU A 264 -17.85 1.33 2.98
C LEU A 264 -16.66 1.04 2.05
N GLY A 265 -16.00 -0.09 2.25
CA GLY A 265 -14.86 -0.53 1.45
C GLY A 265 -15.25 -1.39 0.26
N ILE A 266 -14.49 -2.45 0.05
CA ILE A 266 -14.64 -3.35 -1.09
C ILE A 266 -15.89 -4.19 -0.93
N GLN A 267 -16.73 -4.17 -1.98
CA GLN A 267 -18.03 -4.85 -2.00
C GLN A 267 -17.94 -6.22 -2.72
N PRO A 268 -18.78 -7.19 -2.34
CA PRO A 268 -18.91 -8.46 -3.08
C PRO A 268 -19.18 -8.22 -4.58
N PRO A 269 -18.70 -9.10 -5.47
CA PRO A 269 -18.02 -10.38 -5.21
C PRO A 269 -16.53 -10.25 -4.85
N GLN A 270 -15.96 -9.04 -4.95
CA GLN A 270 -14.57 -8.77 -4.56
C GLN A 270 -14.40 -8.98 -3.05
N ALA A 271 -13.17 -9.29 -2.65
CA ALA A 271 -12.81 -9.41 -1.24
C ALA A 271 -11.49 -8.69 -0.98
N SER A 272 -11.36 -8.09 0.20
CA SER A 272 -10.11 -7.63 0.77
C SER A 272 -9.89 -8.32 2.11
N LEU A 273 -8.72 -8.17 2.71
CA LEU A 273 -8.51 -8.68 4.07
C LEU A 273 -9.47 -8.02 5.07
N GLY A 274 -9.73 -6.71 4.91
CA GLY A 274 -10.68 -5.98 5.75
C GLY A 274 -12.12 -6.48 5.60
N SER A 275 -12.61 -6.74 4.38
CA SER A 275 -13.96 -7.27 4.17
C SER A 275 -14.11 -8.69 4.71
N LEU A 276 -13.07 -9.54 4.59
CA LEU A 276 -13.08 -10.88 5.17
C LEU A 276 -13.12 -10.85 6.71
N ILE A 277 -12.44 -9.90 7.32
CA ILE A 277 -12.49 -9.66 8.77
C ILE A 277 -13.90 -9.21 9.18
N ALA A 278 -14.52 -8.32 8.41
CA ALA A 278 -15.89 -7.88 8.65
C ALA A 278 -16.89 -9.03 8.53
N ASP A 279 -16.78 -9.85 7.47
CA ASP A 279 -17.59 -11.06 7.27
C ASP A 279 -17.44 -12.02 8.45
N GLY A 280 -16.19 -12.26 8.90
CA GLY A 280 -15.89 -13.13 10.05
C GLY A 280 -16.42 -12.58 11.37
N ALA A 281 -16.29 -11.27 11.60
CA ALA A 281 -16.81 -10.61 12.82
C ALA A 281 -18.34 -10.67 12.89
N ALA A 282 -19.03 -10.55 11.77
CA ALA A 282 -20.48 -10.67 11.68
C ALA A 282 -21.01 -12.09 12.02
N GLN A 283 -20.13 -13.11 11.97
CA GLN A 283 -20.47 -14.51 12.29
C GLN A 283 -20.13 -14.88 13.75
N ILE A 284 -19.73 -13.93 14.58
CA ILE A 284 -19.48 -14.19 16.00
C ILE A 284 -20.82 -14.49 16.69
N ASN A 285 -20.97 -15.75 17.09
CA ASN A 285 -22.18 -16.23 17.76
C ASN A 285 -21.76 -16.96 19.06
N PRO A 286 -22.40 -16.66 20.22
CA PRO A 286 -22.11 -17.34 21.48
C PRO A 286 -22.35 -18.85 21.45
N ILE A 287 -23.23 -19.35 20.57
CA ILE A 287 -23.60 -20.75 20.48
C ILE A 287 -22.59 -21.55 19.62
N ARG A 288 -22.10 -20.92 18.53
CA ARG A 288 -21.13 -21.52 17.61
C ARG A 288 -20.07 -20.53 17.23
N ILE A 289 -18.82 -20.82 17.53
CA ILE A 289 -17.66 -19.96 17.25
C ILE A 289 -16.97 -20.48 15.98
N TYR A 290 -17.12 -19.74 14.90
CA TYR A 290 -16.39 -19.99 13.63
C TYR A 290 -15.08 -19.20 13.61
N TRP A 291 -14.19 -19.50 14.56
CA TRP A 291 -12.96 -18.75 14.85
C TRP A 291 -12.04 -18.56 13.61
N TRP A 292 -12.03 -19.53 12.70
CA TRP A 292 -11.18 -19.49 11.50
C TRP A 292 -11.53 -18.36 10.55
N LEU A 293 -12.80 -17.94 10.51
CA LEU A 293 -13.27 -16.83 9.67
C LEU A 293 -12.63 -15.49 10.08
N LEU A 294 -12.25 -15.36 11.33
CA LEU A 294 -11.62 -14.14 11.86
C LEU A 294 -10.11 -14.31 12.01
N VAL A 295 -9.66 -15.41 12.59
CA VAL A 295 -8.24 -15.60 12.96
C VAL A 295 -7.33 -15.63 11.73
N PHE A 296 -7.68 -16.34 10.65
CA PHE A 296 -6.82 -16.42 9.48
C PHE A 296 -6.71 -15.10 8.73
N PRO A 297 -7.78 -14.38 8.37
CA PRO A 297 -7.65 -13.08 7.72
C PRO A 297 -6.93 -12.05 8.60
N CYS A 298 -7.22 -12.02 9.91
CA CYS A 298 -6.52 -11.13 10.84
C CYS A 298 -5.02 -11.43 10.93
N SER A 299 -4.64 -12.70 11.05
CA SER A 299 -3.22 -13.08 11.15
C SER A 299 -2.44 -12.72 9.90
N VAL A 300 -3.03 -12.90 8.70
CA VAL A 300 -2.41 -12.50 7.44
C VAL A 300 -2.34 -10.98 7.32
N LEU A 301 -3.39 -10.24 7.70
CA LEU A 301 -3.36 -8.77 7.70
C LEU A 301 -2.26 -8.25 8.63
N VAL A 302 -2.23 -8.71 9.88
CA VAL A 302 -1.24 -8.26 10.88
C VAL A 302 0.17 -8.60 10.43
N SER A 303 0.44 -9.82 9.97
CA SER A 303 1.76 -10.22 9.49
C SER A 303 2.20 -9.41 8.26
N THR A 304 1.28 -9.10 7.33
CA THR A 304 1.56 -8.27 6.16
C THR A 304 1.89 -6.83 6.57
N LEU A 305 1.09 -6.23 7.48
CA LEU A 305 1.34 -4.87 7.96
C LEU A 305 2.66 -4.76 8.73
N LEU A 306 2.95 -5.72 9.60
CA LEU A 306 4.23 -5.76 10.33
C LEU A 306 5.40 -5.92 9.37
N ALA A 307 5.30 -6.83 8.40
CA ALA A 307 6.35 -7.04 7.43
C ALA A 307 6.61 -5.78 6.58
N LEU A 308 5.56 -5.07 6.14
CA LEU A 308 5.68 -3.81 5.40
C LEU A 308 6.32 -2.71 6.26
N ASN A 309 5.92 -2.57 7.52
CA ASN A 309 6.50 -1.56 8.42
C ASN A 309 7.98 -1.83 8.68
N PHE A 310 8.35 -3.04 9.09
CA PHE A 310 9.76 -3.37 9.37
C PHE A 310 10.64 -3.36 8.11
N PHE A 311 10.10 -3.73 6.97
CA PHE A 311 10.78 -3.58 5.69
C PHE A 311 11.01 -2.11 5.36
N GLY A 312 9.99 -1.26 5.54
CA GLY A 312 10.07 0.19 5.36
C GLY A 312 11.07 0.85 6.29
N ASP A 313 11.09 0.47 7.57
CA ASP A 313 12.06 0.96 8.56
C ASP A 313 13.48 0.53 8.20
N GLY A 314 13.68 -0.73 7.80
CA GLY A 314 14.97 -1.20 7.33
C GLY A 314 15.47 -0.47 6.07
N LEU A 315 14.55 -0.09 5.18
CA LEU A 315 14.87 0.73 4.02
C LEU A 315 15.25 2.16 4.44
N ARG A 316 14.53 2.73 5.39
CA ARG A 316 14.84 4.04 5.98
C ARG A 316 16.25 4.07 6.58
N ASP A 317 16.59 3.09 7.41
CA ASP A 317 17.93 2.98 8.03
C ASP A 317 19.03 2.83 6.98
N ALA A 318 18.75 2.10 5.91
CA ALA A 318 19.70 1.90 4.81
C ALA A 318 19.99 3.19 4.02
N PHE A 319 18.97 4.05 3.83
CA PHE A 319 19.10 5.32 3.11
C PHE A 319 19.47 6.51 4.02
N ASP A 320 19.54 6.34 5.35
CA ASP A 320 19.97 7.41 6.26
C ASP A 320 21.49 7.67 6.12
N PRO A 321 21.91 8.90 5.71
CA PRO A 321 23.33 9.24 5.59
C PRO A 321 24.07 9.30 6.93
N ARG A 322 23.35 9.39 8.06
CA ARG A 322 23.92 9.57 9.40
C ARG A 322 24.26 8.25 10.10
N GLY A 323 23.91 7.11 9.54
CA GLY A 323 24.13 5.78 10.12
C GLY A 323 25.59 5.28 10.13
N ASP A 324 26.57 6.09 9.72
CA ASP A 324 28.00 5.76 9.74
C ASP A 324 28.76 6.43 10.92
N ARG A 325 28.07 6.85 11.98
CA ARG A 325 28.73 7.36 13.19
C ARG A 325 28.66 6.38 14.34
#